data_e4d2192db1657dbc961a617d91d43e30
#
_entry.id   e4d2192db1657dbc961a617d91d43e30
#
_cell.length_a   1.000
_cell.length_b   1.000
_cell.length_c   1.000
_cell.angle_alpha   90.00
_cell.angle_beta   90.00
_cell.angle_gamma   90.00
#
_symmetry.space_group_name_H-M   'P 1'
#
loop_
_entity.id
_entity.type
_entity.pdbx_description
1 polymer ?
#
loop_
_entity_poly.entity_id
_entity_poly.type
_entity_poly.pdbx_seq_one_letter_code
_entity_poly.pdbx_strand_id
1 'polypeptide(L)'
;MDENTTKVEMSQEEMTEWQAFQEEKKRKAAEEKRKSDREAYAKLVDETIAASIPMLKDVSANISEVKAAVMGQFRSALQLKGEIFGTKDGQRSHTFTNSEGNMRITLGYRHTDDYRDTVEEGIAKVKQAIESLAKDDDSRALVEAVLRLLSRDKKGTLKASRVLQLRKLAEDSHNEDFIDGVKIIEESYQPTMSKQFITAEVKDSNNEWRNIPLGMTEA
;
A
#
# COMPACT_ATOMS: atom_id res chain seq x y z
N MET A 1 -47.80 40.79 54.19
CA MET A 1 -46.65 41.34 53.45
C MET A 1 -46.96 41.15 52.00
N ASP A 2 -47.44 42.21 51.34
CA ASP A 2 -47.83 42.16 49.96
C ASP A 2 -46.58 42.19 49.07
N GLU A 3 -46.30 41.14 48.32
CA GLU A 3 -45.34 41.13 47.25
C GLU A 3 -45.92 41.96 46.08
N ASN A 4 -45.47 43.18 45.97
CA ASN A 4 -45.84 44.12 44.92
C ASN A 4 -45.14 43.66 43.62
N THR A 5 -45.77 42.72 42.88
CA THR A 5 -45.27 42.32 41.57
C THR A 5 -45.60 43.41 40.55
N THR A 6 -44.69 44.33 40.34
CA THR A 6 -44.79 45.36 39.31
C THR A 6 -44.79 44.68 37.94
N LYS A 7 -45.96 44.54 37.32
CA LYS A 7 -46.07 44.12 35.90
C LYS A 7 -45.54 45.27 35.04
N VAL A 8 -44.38 45.06 34.45
CA VAL A 8 -43.85 45.96 33.42
C VAL A 8 -44.56 45.62 32.12
N GLU A 9 -45.50 46.44 31.67
CA GLU A 9 -46.10 46.33 30.34
C GLU A 9 -45.11 46.93 29.31
N MET A 10 -44.48 46.07 28.54
CA MET A 10 -43.62 46.45 27.43
C MET A 10 -44.47 46.77 26.19
N SER A 11 -44.11 47.86 25.50
CA SER A 11 -44.68 48.16 24.18
C SER A 11 -44.34 47.07 23.15
N GLN A 12 -45.08 47.02 22.05
CA GLN A 12 -44.85 46.03 20.99
C GLN A 12 -43.46 46.20 20.37
N GLU A 13 -42.94 47.40 20.27
CA GLU A 13 -41.56 47.68 19.77
C GLU A 13 -40.52 47.21 20.77
N GLU A 14 -40.64 47.51 22.05
CA GLU A 14 -39.71 47.02 23.10
C GLU A 14 -39.70 45.48 23.22
N MET A 15 -40.85 44.84 23.00
CA MET A 15 -40.96 43.38 23.01
C MET A 15 -40.19 42.76 21.81
N THR A 16 -40.23 43.41 20.64
CA THR A 16 -39.52 42.95 19.42
C THR A 16 -38.01 43.13 19.59
N GLU A 17 -37.59 44.29 20.14
CA GLU A 17 -36.16 44.52 20.43
C GLU A 17 -35.63 43.54 21.48
N TRP A 18 -36.39 43.28 22.52
CA TRP A 18 -36.02 42.32 23.56
C TRP A 18 -35.90 40.90 23.00
N GLN A 19 -36.81 40.49 22.12
CA GLN A 19 -36.74 39.18 21.43
C GLN A 19 -35.48 39.11 20.54
N ALA A 20 -35.21 40.12 19.74
CA ALA A 20 -34.02 40.19 18.90
C ALA A 20 -32.73 40.12 19.73
N PHE A 21 -32.69 40.85 20.86
CA PHE A 21 -31.56 40.78 21.80
C PHE A 21 -31.37 39.39 22.40
N GLN A 22 -32.47 38.72 22.79
CA GLN A 22 -32.42 37.34 23.31
C GLN A 22 -31.94 36.35 22.26
N GLU A 23 -32.38 36.50 21.00
CA GLU A 23 -31.93 35.66 19.90
C GLU A 23 -30.46 35.88 19.58
N GLU A 24 -30.00 37.12 19.55
CA GLU A 24 -28.59 37.42 19.35
C GLU A 24 -27.73 36.86 20.48
N LYS A 25 -28.16 37.01 21.73
CA LYS A 25 -27.48 36.41 22.89
C LYS A 25 -27.41 34.88 22.81
N LYS A 26 -28.49 34.22 22.41
CA LYS A 26 -28.52 32.77 22.19
C LYS A 26 -27.58 32.35 21.05
N ARG A 27 -27.57 33.11 19.96
CA ARG A 27 -26.68 32.85 18.82
C ARG A 27 -25.21 32.99 19.22
N LYS A 28 -24.83 34.08 19.92
CA LYS A 28 -23.46 34.25 20.41
C LYS A 28 -23.03 33.16 21.39
N ALA A 29 -23.90 32.76 22.31
CA ALA A 29 -23.62 31.68 23.26
C ALA A 29 -23.47 30.33 22.54
N ALA A 30 -24.28 30.07 21.51
CA ALA A 30 -24.17 28.86 20.70
C ALA A 30 -22.88 28.83 19.86
N GLU A 31 -22.45 29.98 19.36
CA GLU A 31 -21.19 30.12 18.61
C GLU A 31 -19.98 29.91 19.51
N GLU A 32 -19.96 30.55 20.69
CA GLU A 32 -18.90 30.35 21.69
C GLU A 32 -18.82 28.87 22.14
N LYS A 33 -19.98 28.27 22.40
CA LYS A 33 -20.02 26.83 22.73
C LYS A 33 -19.42 25.94 21.61
N ARG A 34 -19.82 26.20 20.36
CA ARG A 34 -19.26 25.46 19.21
C ARG A 34 -17.75 25.65 19.08
N LYS A 35 -17.23 26.83 19.36
CA LYS A 35 -15.78 27.10 19.36
C LYS A 35 -15.08 26.32 20.45
N SER A 36 -15.60 26.40 21.68
CA SER A 36 -15.07 25.64 22.82
C SER A 36 -15.11 24.13 22.60
N ASP A 37 -16.22 23.59 22.05
CA ASP A 37 -16.36 22.16 21.74
C ASP A 37 -15.32 21.71 20.67
N ARG A 38 -15.03 22.55 19.67
CA ARG A 38 -13.99 22.27 18.65
C ARG A 38 -12.59 22.29 19.26
N GLU A 39 -12.29 23.22 20.14
CA GLU A 39 -11.02 23.31 20.84
C GLU A 39 -10.81 22.10 21.77
N ALA A 40 -11.86 21.71 22.50
CA ALA A 40 -11.85 20.51 23.35
C ALA A 40 -11.64 19.24 22.53
N TYR A 41 -12.31 19.12 21.37
CA TYR A 41 -12.11 17.98 20.46
C TYR A 41 -10.68 17.94 19.93
N ALA A 42 -10.12 19.06 19.47
CA ALA A 42 -8.75 19.10 18.98
C ALA A 42 -7.75 18.66 20.07
N LYS A 43 -7.91 19.17 21.28
CA LYS A 43 -7.08 18.77 22.43
C LYS A 43 -7.19 17.29 22.75
N LEU A 44 -8.41 16.73 22.74
CA LEU A 44 -8.61 15.29 22.95
C LEU A 44 -7.91 14.45 21.86
N VAL A 45 -7.98 14.87 20.59
CA VAL A 45 -7.29 14.19 19.48
C VAL A 45 -5.78 14.24 19.69
N ASP A 46 -5.22 15.41 20.03
CA ASP A 46 -3.79 15.57 20.26
C ASP A 46 -3.29 14.69 21.43
N GLU A 47 -4.02 14.66 22.53
CA GLU A 47 -3.70 13.82 23.69
C GLU A 47 -3.78 12.32 23.34
N THR A 48 -4.80 11.92 22.58
CA THR A 48 -4.98 10.53 22.15
C THR A 48 -3.84 10.08 21.21
N ILE A 49 -3.47 10.94 20.27
CA ILE A 49 -2.33 10.66 19.36
C ILE A 49 -1.03 10.58 20.16
N ALA A 50 -0.79 11.52 21.06
CA ALA A 50 0.41 11.54 21.89
C ALA A 50 0.55 10.31 22.78
N ALA A 51 -0.56 9.77 23.29
CA ALA A 51 -0.58 8.54 24.06
C ALA A 51 -0.41 7.27 23.21
N SER A 52 -0.98 7.25 22.01
CA SER A 52 -1.00 6.07 21.14
C SER A 52 0.32 5.83 20.40
N ILE A 53 0.98 6.89 19.94
CA ILE A 53 2.21 6.80 19.13
C ILE A 53 3.35 6.04 19.83
N PRO A 54 3.65 6.25 21.14
CA PRO A 54 4.67 5.48 21.85
C PRO A 54 4.40 3.99 21.82
N MET A 55 3.17 3.55 22.10
CA MET A 55 2.77 2.14 22.08
C MET A 55 2.98 1.50 20.71
N LEU A 56 2.63 2.21 19.65
CA LEU A 56 2.84 1.73 18.28
C LEU A 56 4.33 1.65 17.91
N LYS A 57 5.15 2.57 18.42
CA LYS A 57 6.61 2.52 18.25
C LYS A 57 7.23 1.32 18.94
N ASP A 58 6.78 1.00 20.15
CA ASP A 58 7.27 -0.15 20.92
C ASP A 58 6.92 -1.48 20.20
N VAL A 59 5.69 -1.61 19.70
CA VAL A 59 5.30 -2.77 18.89
C VAL A 59 6.15 -2.87 17.62
N SER A 60 6.40 -1.76 16.94
CA SER A 60 7.23 -1.74 15.73
C SER A 60 8.68 -2.13 16.01
N ALA A 61 9.24 -1.70 17.16
CA ALA A 61 10.59 -2.08 17.60
C ALA A 61 10.66 -3.58 17.89
N ASN A 62 9.70 -4.14 18.63
CA ASN A 62 9.60 -5.56 18.93
C ASN A 62 9.50 -6.41 17.66
N ILE A 63 8.66 -6.02 16.70
CA ILE A 63 8.55 -6.72 15.41
C ILE A 63 9.91 -6.73 14.69
N SER A 64 10.64 -5.61 14.70
CA SER A 64 11.94 -5.49 14.05
C SER A 64 12.99 -6.39 14.71
N GLU A 65 13.00 -6.44 16.04
CA GLU A 65 13.92 -7.28 16.83
C GLU A 65 13.64 -8.77 16.59
N VAL A 66 12.39 -9.20 16.73
CA VAL A 66 12.00 -10.60 16.50
C VAL A 66 12.30 -11.01 15.06
N LYS A 67 12.04 -10.14 14.08
CA LYS A 67 12.37 -10.39 12.68
C LYS A 67 13.88 -10.61 12.49
N ALA A 68 14.71 -9.77 13.08
CA ALA A 68 16.17 -9.89 12.98
C ALA A 68 16.65 -11.19 13.63
N ALA A 69 16.12 -11.54 14.81
CA ALA A 69 16.45 -12.77 15.52
C ALA A 69 16.09 -14.03 14.72
N VAL A 70 14.85 -14.11 14.20
CA VAL A 70 14.39 -15.25 13.38
C VAL A 70 15.23 -15.38 12.10
N MET A 71 15.46 -14.28 11.39
CA MET A 71 16.31 -14.30 10.20
C MET A 71 17.75 -14.75 10.50
N GLY A 72 18.29 -14.34 11.65
CA GLY A 72 19.61 -14.77 12.12
C GLY A 72 19.68 -16.27 12.39
N GLN A 73 18.69 -16.82 13.08
CA GLN A 73 18.60 -18.25 13.40
C GLN A 73 18.54 -19.14 12.14
N PHE A 74 17.78 -18.73 11.14
CA PHE A 74 17.65 -19.48 9.89
C PHE A 74 18.82 -19.32 8.92
N ARG A 75 19.73 -18.35 9.14
CA ARG A 75 20.92 -18.18 8.28
C ARG A 75 21.79 -19.43 8.25
N SER A 76 22.05 -20.02 9.42
CA SER A 76 22.84 -21.25 9.54
C SER A 76 22.15 -22.45 8.85
N ALA A 77 20.82 -22.55 8.99
CA ALA A 77 20.05 -23.60 8.32
C ALA A 77 20.07 -23.45 6.79
N LEU A 78 20.02 -22.23 6.27
CA LEU A 78 20.14 -21.95 4.83
C LEU A 78 21.54 -22.29 4.30
N GLN A 79 22.58 -21.93 5.04
CA GLN A 79 23.96 -22.26 4.68
C GLN A 79 24.17 -23.76 4.64
N LEU A 80 23.77 -24.48 5.68
CA LEU A 80 23.87 -25.93 5.77
C LEU A 80 23.08 -26.63 4.66
N LYS A 81 21.88 -26.11 4.31
CA LYS A 81 21.09 -26.61 3.19
C LYS A 81 21.86 -26.50 1.88
N GLY A 82 22.51 -25.36 1.63
CA GLY A 82 23.34 -25.16 0.44
C GLY A 82 24.51 -26.14 0.36
N GLU A 83 25.19 -26.39 1.48
CA GLU A 83 26.31 -27.32 1.58
C GLU A 83 25.87 -28.79 1.34
N ILE A 84 24.76 -29.21 1.97
CA ILE A 84 24.28 -30.61 1.86
C ILE A 84 23.74 -30.90 0.47
N PHE A 85 22.97 -30.01 -0.12
CA PHE A 85 22.24 -30.27 -1.37
C PHE A 85 22.94 -29.69 -2.62
N GLY A 86 24.08 -29.01 -2.45
CA GLY A 86 24.89 -28.49 -3.56
C GLY A 86 24.17 -27.49 -4.45
N THR A 87 23.09 -26.87 -3.95
CA THR A 87 22.29 -25.94 -4.72
C THR A 87 22.73 -24.49 -4.49
N LYS A 88 23.01 -23.75 -5.57
CA LYS A 88 23.17 -22.29 -5.48
C LYS A 88 21.84 -21.67 -5.13
N ASP A 89 21.84 -20.84 -4.08
CA ASP A 89 20.65 -20.17 -3.56
C ASP A 89 20.16 -19.10 -4.54
N GLY A 90 19.25 -19.50 -5.42
CA GLY A 90 18.52 -18.61 -6.34
C GLY A 90 17.03 -18.47 -5.98
N GLN A 91 16.61 -19.04 -4.84
CA GLN A 91 15.21 -19.00 -4.43
C GLN A 91 14.86 -17.67 -3.79
N ARG A 92 13.70 -17.12 -4.18
CA ARG A 92 13.18 -15.85 -3.62
C ARG A 92 12.64 -16.00 -2.19
N SER A 93 12.28 -17.23 -1.81
CA SER A 93 11.78 -17.56 -0.48
C SER A 93 12.05 -19.02 -0.14
N HIS A 94 12.19 -19.30 1.16
CA HIS A 94 12.40 -20.61 1.73
C HIS A 94 11.33 -20.90 2.76
N THR A 95 10.65 -22.02 2.62
CA THR A 95 9.69 -22.53 3.62
C THR A 95 10.33 -23.67 4.38
N PHE A 96 10.38 -23.55 5.70
CA PHE A 96 10.85 -24.55 6.63
C PHE A 96 9.65 -25.09 7.40
N THR A 97 9.46 -26.40 7.35
CA THR A 97 8.44 -27.10 8.12
C THR A 97 9.15 -28.00 9.13
N ASN A 98 8.65 -28.03 10.37
CA ASN A 98 9.20 -28.91 11.40
C ASN A 98 8.93 -30.39 11.08
N SER A 99 9.63 -31.33 11.77
CA SER A 99 9.55 -32.75 11.52
C SER A 99 8.15 -33.33 11.77
N GLU A 100 7.38 -32.73 12.67
CA GLU A 100 5.99 -33.13 12.95
C GLU A 100 4.99 -32.64 11.89
N GLY A 101 5.39 -31.73 11.01
CA GLY A 101 4.55 -31.20 9.93
C GLY A 101 3.40 -30.30 10.42
N ASN A 102 3.51 -29.70 11.62
CA ASN A 102 2.47 -28.88 12.24
C ASN A 102 2.84 -27.41 12.40
N MET A 103 4.09 -27.02 12.14
CA MET A 103 4.58 -25.64 12.18
C MET A 103 5.44 -25.35 10.96
N ARG A 104 5.28 -24.18 10.36
CA ARG A 104 6.14 -23.73 9.25
C ARG A 104 6.42 -22.25 9.28
N ILE A 105 7.62 -21.90 8.85
CA ILE A 105 8.07 -20.53 8.68
C ILE A 105 8.54 -20.35 7.25
N THR A 106 8.07 -19.30 6.60
CA THR A 106 8.56 -18.89 5.28
C THR A 106 9.33 -17.58 5.42
N LEU A 107 10.57 -17.60 4.95
CA LEU A 107 11.47 -16.46 4.90
C LEU A 107 11.71 -16.08 3.45
N GLY A 108 11.71 -14.80 3.14
CA GLY A 108 11.94 -14.39 1.76
C GLY A 108 12.18 -12.90 1.59
N TYR A 109 12.39 -12.55 0.31
CA TYR A 109 12.55 -11.16 -0.13
C TYR A 109 11.45 -10.82 -1.11
N ARG A 110 10.84 -9.66 -0.92
CA ARG A 110 9.98 -9.06 -1.93
C ARG A 110 10.85 -8.39 -2.98
N HIS A 111 10.58 -8.67 -4.23
CA HIS A 111 11.23 -8.00 -5.35
C HIS A 111 10.29 -6.92 -5.89
N THR A 112 10.89 -5.81 -6.31
CA THR A 112 10.21 -4.78 -7.08
C THR A 112 10.77 -4.84 -8.49
N ASP A 113 9.89 -4.79 -9.48
CA ASP A 113 10.32 -4.66 -10.87
C ASP A 113 11.11 -3.35 -10.99
N ASP A 114 12.28 -3.45 -11.59
CA ASP A 114 13.14 -2.34 -11.89
C ASP A 114 13.86 -2.59 -13.21
N TYR A 115 14.34 -1.53 -13.85
CA TYR A 115 14.91 -1.58 -15.18
C TYR A 115 16.08 -0.63 -15.27
N ARG A 116 17.06 -0.97 -16.12
CA ARG A 116 18.13 -0.06 -16.48
C ARG A 116 17.60 1.06 -17.37
N ASP A 117 18.38 2.10 -17.54
CA ASP A 117 18.10 3.26 -18.42
C ASP A 117 17.73 2.87 -19.85
N THR A 118 18.33 1.78 -20.37
CA THR A 118 18.06 1.24 -21.71
C THR A 118 16.61 0.82 -21.93
N VAL A 119 15.76 0.73 -20.88
CA VAL A 119 14.32 0.46 -21.04
C VAL A 119 13.61 1.52 -21.87
N GLU A 120 14.04 2.78 -21.78
CA GLU A 120 13.45 3.87 -22.56
C GLU A 120 13.69 3.70 -24.07
N GLU A 121 14.87 3.22 -24.44
CA GLU A 121 15.20 2.91 -25.82
C GLU A 121 14.33 1.79 -26.38
N GLY A 122 14.12 0.73 -25.58
CA GLY A 122 13.22 -0.35 -25.94
C GLY A 122 11.76 0.12 -26.10
N ILE A 123 11.28 0.96 -25.17
CA ILE A 123 9.93 1.54 -25.24
C ILE A 123 9.77 2.43 -26.47
N ALA A 124 10.75 3.27 -26.77
CA ALA A 124 10.74 4.14 -27.93
C ALA A 124 10.67 3.32 -29.24
N LYS A 125 11.50 2.27 -29.33
CA LYS A 125 11.49 1.37 -30.49
C LYS A 125 10.16 0.63 -30.68
N VAL A 126 9.59 0.12 -29.60
CA VAL A 126 8.25 -0.51 -29.65
C VAL A 126 7.20 0.49 -30.14
N LYS A 127 7.17 1.71 -29.61
CA LYS A 127 6.21 2.73 -30.05
C LYS A 127 6.35 3.05 -31.52
N GLN A 128 7.57 3.23 -32.01
CA GLN A 128 7.83 3.49 -33.43
C GLN A 128 7.37 2.33 -34.32
N ALA A 129 7.63 1.08 -33.92
CA ALA A 129 7.21 -0.11 -34.64
C ALA A 129 5.68 -0.20 -34.75
N ILE A 130 4.95 -0.02 -33.63
CA ILE A 130 3.49 -0.13 -33.64
C ILE A 130 2.81 1.04 -34.35
N GLU A 131 3.36 2.25 -34.33
CA GLU A 131 2.87 3.38 -35.12
C GLU A 131 2.92 3.08 -36.62
N SER A 132 3.95 2.36 -37.09
CA SER A 132 4.08 1.93 -38.47
C SER A 132 3.03 0.88 -38.90
N LEU A 133 2.49 0.14 -37.92
CA LEU A 133 1.46 -0.89 -38.14
C LEU A 133 0.03 -0.34 -38.12
N ALA A 134 -0.19 0.86 -37.61
CA ALA A 134 -1.53 1.48 -37.44
C ALA A 134 -2.13 1.95 -38.75
N LYS A 135 -2.52 1.03 -39.68
CA LYS A 135 -3.07 1.34 -40.99
C LYS A 135 -4.59 1.17 -41.07
N ASP A 136 -5.20 0.39 -40.24
CA ASP A 136 -6.63 0.05 -40.21
C ASP A 136 -7.18 -0.02 -38.78
N ASP A 137 -8.48 -0.29 -38.63
CA ASP A 137 -9.13 -0.30 -37.32
C ASP A 137 -8.69 -1.49 -36.43
N ASP A 138 -8.35 -2.63 -37.04
CA ASP A 138 -7.84 -3.80 -36.29
C ASP A 138 -6.44 -3.52 -35.74
N SER A 139 -5.59 -2.85 -36.52
CA SER A 139 -4.25 -2.41 -36.10
C SER A 139 -4.32 -1.36 -35.00
N ARG A 140 -5.33 -0.50 -34.95
CA ARG A 140 -5.53 0.48 -33.85
C ARG A 140 -5.79 -0.19 -32.53
N ALA A 141 -6.58 -1.27 -32.51
CA ALA A 141 -6.81 -2.04 -31.28
C ALA A 141 -5.51 -2.65 -30.71
N LEU A 142 -4.63 -3.13 -31.60
CA LEU A 142 -3.31 -3.62 -31.22
C LEU A 142 -2.45 -2.48 -30.62
N VAL A 143 -2.41 -1.31 -31.27
CA VAL A 143 -1.68 -0.14 -30.77
C VAL A 143 -2.14 0.26 -29.39
N GLU A 144 -3.45 0.36 -29.15
CA GLU A 144 -3.99 0.68 -27.84
C GLU A 144 -3.62 -0.37 -26.78
N ALA A 145 -3.68 -1.66 -27.12
CA ALA A 145 -3.29 -2.74 -26.22
C ALA A 145 -1.80 -2.63 -25.83
N VAL A 146 -0.92 -2.41 -26.78
CA VAL A 146 0.53 -2.25 -26.54
C VAL A 146 0.81 -1.00 -25.69
N LEU A 147 0.21 0.15 -25.99
CA LEU A 147 0.38 1.37 -25.19
C LEU A 147 -0.10 1.19 -23.75
N ARG A 148 -1.18 0.43 -23.53
CA ARG A 148 -1.66 0.06 -22.20
C ARG A 148 -0.65 -0.80 -21.45
N LEU A 149 -0.03 -1.76 -22.12
CA LEU A 149 0.99 -2.62 -21.53
C LEU A 149 2.27 -1.86 -21.19
N LEU A 150 2.65 -0.87 -21.99
CA LEU A 150 3.78 0.03 -21.73
C LEU A 150 3.51 1.06 -20.63
N SER A 151 2.27 1.18 -20.15
CA SER A 151 1.95 2.14 -19.09
C SER A 151 2.67 1.81 -17.79
N ARG A 152 3.19 2.85 -17.13
CA ARG A 152 3.87 2.73 -15.84
C ARG A 152 2.86 2.64 -14.70
N ASP A 153 3.26 2.02 -13.60
CA ASP A 153 2.47 1.99 -12.38
C ASP A 153 2.57 3.33 -11.60
N LYS A 154 1.88 3.43 -10.46
CA LYS A 154 1.91 4.63 -9.60
C LYS A 154 3.32 5.00 -9.11
N LYS A 155 4.28 4.08 -9.17
CA LYS A 155 5.68 4.29 -8.79
C LYS A 155 6.57 4.66 -9.99
N GLY A 156 6.00 4.78 -11.18
CA GLY A 156 6.73 5.08 -12.41
C GLY A 156 7.44 3.87 -13.01
N THR A 157 7.16 2.65 -12.57
CA THR A 157 7.85 1.43 -13.02
C THR A 157 6.98 0.62 -13.97
N LEU A 158 7.60 0.03 -14.99
CA LEU A 158 6.96 -0.93 -15.90
C LEU A 158 6.80 -2.28 -15.18
N LYS A 159 5.68 -2.97 -15.38
CA LYS A 159 5.44 -4.28 -14.77
C LYS A 159 6.00 -5.41 -15.63
N ALA A 160 6.85 -6.27 -15.05
CA ALA A 160 7.42 -7.43 -15.74
C ALA A 160 6.34 -8.35 -16.37
N SER A 161 5.20 -8.52 -15.68
CA SER A 161 4.08 -9.31 -16.22
C SER A 161 3.47 -8.71 -17.49
N ARG A 162 3.50 -7.38 -17.66
CA ARG A 162 3.05 -6.70 -18.88
C ARG A 162 4.06 -6.84 -20.00
N VAL A 163 5.35 -6.87 -19.70
CA VAL A 163 6.42 -7.10 -20.69
C VAL A 163 6.30 -8.53 -21.28
N LEU A 164 5.96 -9.51 -20.45
CA LEU A 164 5.67 -10.86 -20.94
C LEU A 164 4.46 -10.92 -21.92
N GLN A 165 3.45 -10.08 -21.68
CA GLN A 165 2.32 -9.94 -22.61
C GLN A 165 2.73 -9.20 -23.89
N LEU A 166 3.59 -8.17 -23.78
CA LEU A 166 4.16 -7.48 -24.93
C LEU A 166 4.96 -8.43 -25.82
N ARG A 167 5.75 -9.35 -25.23
CA ARG A 167 6.49 -10.37 -25.99
C ARG A 167 5.55 -11.20 -26.87
N LYS A 168 4.48 -11.72 -26.31
CA LYS A 168 3.51 -12.50 -27.06
C LYS A 168 2.93 -11.71 -28.23
N LEU A 169 2.50 -10.48 -27.98
CA LEU A 169 1.98 -9.61 -29.05
C LEU A 169 3.03 -9.32 -30.13
N ALA A 170 4.29 -9.13 -29.75
CA ALA A 170 5.39 -8.90 -30.68
C ALA A 170 5.65 -10.15 -31.54
N GLU A 171 5.71 -11.33 -30.93
CA GLU A 171 5.86 -12.61 -31.65
C GLU A 171 4.70 -12.85 -32.62
N ASP A 172 3.45 -12.62 -32.19
CA ASP A 172 2.24 -12.77 -33.03
C ASP A 172 2.20 -11.77 -34.20
N SER A 173 2.77 -10.58 -34.00
CA SER A 173 2.81 -9.54 -35.05
C SER A 173 3.82 -9.80 -36.17
N HIS A 174 4.80 -10.69 -35.95
CA HIS A 174 5.91 -10.98 -36.86
C HIS A 174 6.70 -9.73 -37.30
N ASN A 175 6.63 -8.63 -36.54
CA ASN A 175 7.36 -7.40 -36.80
C ASN A 175 8.69 -7.39 -36.08
N GLU A 176 9.79 -7.41 -36.83
CA GLU A 176 11.17 -7.52 -36.29
C GLU A 176 11.51 -6.34 -35.36
N ASP A 177 11.12 -5.11 -35.68
CA ASP A 177 11.38 -3.93 -34.84
C ASP A 177 10.60 -3.96 -33.53
N PHE A 178 9.37 -4.47 -33.56
CA PHE A 178 8.60 -4.64 -32.33
C PHE A 178 9.23 -5.73 -31.46
N ILE A 179 9.61 -6.88 -32.01
CA ILE A 179 10.27 -7.96 -31.30
C ILE A 179 11.58 -7.47 -30.68
N ASP A 180 12.41 -6.75 -31.41
CA ASP A 180 13.69 -6.23 -30.93
C ASP A 180 13.51 -5.19 -29.84
N GLY A 181 12.53 -4.28 -29.99
CA GLY A 181 12.19 -3.31 -28.95
C GLY A 181 11.78 -3.98 -27.62
N VAL A 182 10.94 -5.02 -27.67
CA VAL A 182 10.57 -5.80 -26.49
C VAL A 182 11.78 -6.53 -25.89
N LYS A 183 12.66 -7.07 -26.71
CA LYS A 183 13.89 -7.73 -26.25
C LYS A 183 14.80 -6.77 -25.49
N ILE A 184 14.97 -5.52 -25.96
CA ILE A 184 15.71 -4.47 -25.25
C ILE A 184 15.08 -4.22 -23.86
N ILE A 185 13.74 -4.13 -23.78
CA ILE A 185 13.04 -3.97 -22.50
C ILE A 185 13.32 -5.14 -21.56
N GLU A 186 13.29 -6.37 -22.06
CA GLU A 186 13.58 -7.57 -21.26
C GLU A 186 15.02 -7.62 -20.76
N GLU A 187 15.99 -7.30 -21.62
CA GLU A 187 17.40 -7.26 -21.28
C GLU A 187 17.73 -6.15 -20.27
N SER A 188 16.92 -5.08 -20.23
CA SER A 188 17.02 -4.00 -19.25
C SER A 188 16.47 -4.38 -17.88
N TYR A 189 15.70 -5.48 -17.75
CA TYR A 189 15.06 -5.89 -16.49
C TYR A 189 16.09 -6.21 -15.41
N GLN A 190 16.03 -5.47 -14.33
CA GLN A 190 16.93 -5.60 -13.18
C GLN A 190 16.13 -5.53 -11.87
N PRO A 191 15.48 -6.64 -11.46
CA PRO A 191 14.67 -6.63 -10.25
C PRO A 191 15.49 -6.32 -9.02
N THR A 192 15.02 -5.37 -8.22
CA THR A 192 15.64 -4.98 -6.95
C THR A 192 14.96 -5.69 -5.77
N MET A 193 15.76 -6.15 -4.80
CA MET A 193 15.25 -6.67 -3.53
C MET A 193 14.75 -5.50 -2.68
N SER A 194 13.45 -5.51 -2.31
CA SER A 194 12.86 -4.39 -1.58
C SER A 194 12.79 -4.63 -0.07
N LYS A 195 12.15 -5.69 0.37
CA LYS A 195 11.93 -5.97 1.80
C LYS A 195 12.01 -7.47 2.09
N GLN A 196 12.65 -7.78 3.22
CA GLN A 196 12.54 -9.11 3.82
C GLN A 196 11.18 -9.29 4.45
N PHE A 197 10.60 -10.47 4.30
CA PHE A 197 9.37 -10.87 4.97
C PHE A 197 9.53 -12.20 5.70
N ILE A 198 8.71 -12.38 6.71
CA ILE A 198 8.53 -13.64 7.44
C ILE A 198 7.03 -13.90 7.47
N THR A 199 6.63 -15.12 7.19
CA THR A 199 5.30 -15.64 7.53
C THR A 199 5.46 -16.87 8.39
N ALA A 200 4.59 -17.04 9.38
CA ALA A 200 4.59 -18.19 10.26
C ALA A 200 3.18 -18.76 10.32
N GLU A 201 3.10 -20.08 10.29
CA GLU A 201 1.83 -20.79 10.30
C GLU A 201 1.92 -21.99 11.23
N VAL A 202 0.81 -22.29 11.90
CA VAL A 202 0.64 -23.47 12.75
C VAL A 202 -0.63 -24.19 12.35
N LYS A 203 -0.66 -25.50 12.51
CA LYS A 203 -1.89 -26.28 12.30
C LYS A 203 -2.79 -26.16 13.53
N ASP A 204 -4.06 -25.97 13.27
CA ASP A 204 -5.10 -25.97 14.31
C ASP A 204 -5.54 -27.42 14.66
N SER A 205 -6.52 -27.53 15.56
CA SER A 205 -7.11 -28.83 15.97
C SER A 205 -7.74 -29.62 14.81
N ASN A 206 -8.08 -28.97 13.71
CA ASN A 206 -8.64 -29.59 12.49
C ASN A 206 -7.55 -29.94 11.47
N ASN A 207 -6.27 -29.81 11.84
CA ASN A 207 -5.13 -30.03 10.94
C ASN A 207 -5.04 -29.04 9.76
N GLU A 208 -5.71 -27.87 9.88
CA GLU A 208 -5.67 -26.77 8.91
C GLU A 208 -4.58 -25.77 9.26
N TRP A 209 -3.86 -25.28 8.24
CA TRP A 209 -2.87 -24.24 8.44
C TRP A 209 -3.51 -22.91 8.79
N ARG A 210 -3.08 -22.33 9.92
CA ARG A 210 -3.47 -20.99 10.39
C ARG A 210 -2.26 -20.07 10.40
N ASN A 211 -2.39 -18.94 9.76
CA ASN A 211 -1.37 -17.91 9.77
C ASN A 211 -1.28 -17.25 11.16
N ILE A 212 -0.05 -17.03 11.64
CA ILE A 212 0.18 -16.19 12.82
C ILE A 212 0.21 -14.73 12.34
N PRO A 213 -0.74 -13.88 12.77
CA PRO A 213 -0.76 -12.49 12.35
C PRO A 213 0.46 -11.73 12.87
N LEU A 214 1.24 -11.13 11.97
CA LEU A 214 2.44 -10.36 12.30
C LEU A 214 2.30 -8.87 11.95
N GLY A 215 1.11 -8.44 11.57
CA GLY A 215 0.79 -7.08 11.21
C GLY A 215 -0.50 -6.58 11.84
N MET A 216 -0.63 -5.28 12.07
CA MET A 216 -1.80 -4.65 12.70
C MET A 216 -3.09 -4.76 11.87
N THR A 217 -3.00 -5.12 10.60
CA THR A 217 -4.17 -5.35 9.72
C THR A 217 -4.73 -6.77 9.81
N GLU A 218 -3.98 -7.69 10.42
CA GLU A 218 -4.30 -9.13 10.46
C GLU A 218 -4.47 -9.64 11.90
N ALA A 219 -4.07 -8.82 12.87
CA ALA A 219 -4.11 -9.16 14.30
C ALA A 219 -5.49 -8.91 14.90
#